data_01cd91cd1093c46e9d19df6e846e4855
#
_entry.id   01cd91cd1093c46e9d19df6e846e4855
#
_cell.length_a   1.000
_cell.length_b   1.000
_cell.length_c   1.000
_cell.angle_alpha   90.00
_cell.angle_beta   90.00
_cell.angle_gamma   90.00
#
_symmetry.space_group_name_H-M   'P 1'
#
loop_
_entity.id
_entity.type
_entity.pdbx_description
1 polymer ?
#
loop_
_entity_poly.entity_id
_entity_poly.type
_entity_poly.pdbx_seq_one_letter_code
_entity_poly.pdbx_strand_id
1 'polypeptide(L)'
;MSAPAPDPTDTSAAPDPRLVRRARWLTLAVFALILASALYLLYARGVFEQTQRVVLVADDSEGISIGMDMTFAGFPLGRVSRVELAPSGRVRILVDVARKDAHWLRETSVFTLERGLVGGAKLRAFTGVVGDAPLPDGAERELLIGDANAQIPRLLSDVRDLLANVRALTAQDASLARTLADVNEI
;
A
#
# COMPACT_ATOMS: atom_id res chain seq x y z
N MET A 1 21.63 -87.76 13.88
CA MET A 1 22.42 -86.80 13.13
C MET A 1 21.43 -85.79 12.54
N SER A 2 21.14 -84.73 13.28
CA SER A 2 20.24 -83.67 12.82
C SER A 2 21.07 -82.55 12.14
N ALA A 3 20.72 -82.25 10.91
CA ALA A 3 21.31 -81.12 10.17
C ALA A 3 20.81 -79.81 10.75
N PRO A 4 21.66 -78.76 10.88
CA PRO A 4 21.22 -77.48 11.32
C PRO A 4 20.39 -76.75 10.24
N ALA A 5 19.32 -76.08 10.67
CA ALA A 5 18.45 -75.30 9.83
C ALA A 5 19.21 -74.03 9.30
N PRO A 6 18.96 -73.58 8.07
CA PRO A 6 19.58 -72.39 7.55
C PRO A 6 19.03 -71.13 8.24
N ASP A 7 19.94 -70.26 8.64
CA ASP A 7 19.72 -69.02 9.32
C ASP A 7 19.04 -67.99 8.36
N PRO A 8 17.88 -67.35 8.69
CA PRO A 8 17.16 -66.50 7.78
C PRO A 8 17.66 -65.01 7.76
N THR A 9 18.89 -64.73 8.21
CA THR A 9 19.37 -63.38 8.45
C THR A 9 20.41 -62.83 7.44
N ASP A 10 20.58 -63.48 6.27
CA ASP A 10 21.60 -63.05 5.31
C ASP A 10 20.97 -62.40 4.05
N THR A 11 20.13 -61.37 4.25
CA THR A 11 19.64 -60.53 3.16
C THR A 11 20.24 -59.09 3.29
N SER A 12 21.53 -59.01 3.57
CA SER A 12 22.30 -57.79 3.38
C SER A 12 22.81 -57.73 1.93
N ALA A 13 21.89 -57.67 0.99
CA ALA A 13 22.23 -57.37 -0.41
C ALA A 13 22.77 -55.96 -0.49
N ALA A 14 24.07 -55.79 -0.67
CA ALA A 14 24.70 -54.50 -0.92
C ALA A 14 23.97 -53.82 -2.10
N PRO A 15 23.55 -52.54 -1.95
CA PRO A 15 22.77 -51.86 -2.99
C PRO A 15 23.61 -51.77 -4.27
N ASP A 16 22.99 -52.15 -5.40
CA ASP A 16 23.59 -52.13 -6.72
C ASP A 16 24.15 -50.74 -7.02
N PRO A 17 25.46 -50.57 -7.34
CA PRO A 17 26.07 -49.26 -7.52
C PRO A 17 25.43 -48.46 -8.65
N ARG A 18 24.73 -49.13 -9.58
CA ARG A 18 23.95 -48.50 -10.65
C ARG A 18 22.66 -47.86 -10.13
N LEU A 19 22.01 -48.50 -9.15
CA LEU A 19 20.80 -47.96 -8.52
C LEU A 19 21.14 -46.75 -7.62
N VAL A 20 22.22 -46.84 -6.86
CA VAL A 20 22.68 -45.73 -6.02
C VAL A 20 23.03 -44.49 -6.87
N ARG A 21 23.69 -44.71 -8.01
CA ARG A 21 24.02 -43.59 -8.93
C ARG A 21 22.79 -43.01 -9.56
N ARG A 22 21.80 -43.79 -9.98
CA ARG A 22 20.51 -43.31 -10.49
C ARG A 22 19.72 -42.55 -9.42
N ALA A 23 19.67 -43.07 -8.19
CA ALA A 23 19.02 -42.40 -7.08
C ALA A 23 19.65 -41.01 -6.80
N ARG A 24 20.99 -40.92 -6.77
CA ARG A 24 21.69 -39.62 -6.61
C ARG A 24 21.34 -38.61 -7.73
N TRP A 25 21.30 -39.08 -8.99
CA TRP A 25 20.91 -38.21 -10.11
C TRP A 25 19.47 -37.76 -10.03
N LEU A 26 18.54 -38.64 -9.60
CA LEU A 26 17.15 -38.28 -9.36
C LEU A 26 17.01 -37.28 -8.23
N THR A 27 17.72 -37.47 -7.12
CA THR A 27 17.70 -36.51 -6.00
C THR A 27 18.24 -35.15 -6.42
N LEU A 28 19.35 -35.12 -7.18
CA LEU A 28 19.90 -33.88 -7.72
C LEU A 28 18.93 -33.21 -8.70
N ALA A 29 18.26 -33.96 -9.55
CA ALA A 29 17.26 -33.41 -10.50
C ALA A 29 16.06 -32.82 -9.77
N VAL A 30 15.54 -33.48 -8.73
CA VAL A 30 14.45 -32.94 -7.90
C VAL A 30 14.90 -31.66 -7.16
N PHE A 31 16.09 -31.67 -6.59
CA PHE A 31 16.64 -30.48 -5.93
C PHE A 31 16.81 -29.32 -6.90
N ALA A 32 17.35 -29.58 -8.09
CA ALA A 32 17.51 -28.58 -9.15
C ALA A 32 16.15 -28.04 -9.62
N LEU A 33 15.12 -28.88 -9.71
CA LEU A 33 13.77 -28.47 -10.07
C LEU A 33 13.16 -27.55 -9.00
N ILE A 34 13.32 -27.90 -7.73
CA ILE A 34 12.84 -27.08 -6.61
C ILE A 34 13.54 -25.70 -6.61
N LEU A 35 14.87 -25.71 -6.80
CA LEU A 35 15.66 -24.47 -6.87
C LEU A 35 15.24 -23.59 -8.06
N ALA A 36 15.07 -24.19 -9.24
CA ALA A 36 14.61 -23.50 -10.43
C ALA A 36 13.20 -22.92 -10.24
N SER A 37 12.30 -23.68 -9.61
CA SER A 37 10.95 -23.20 -9.27
C SER A 37 11.00 -22.03 -8.29
N ALA A 38 11.83 -22.08 -7.26
CA ALA A 38 12.02 -20.99 -6.32
C ALA A 38 12.57 -19.74 -7.00
N LEU A 39 13.61 -19.87 -7.82
CA LEU A 39 14.18 -18.77 -8.62
C LEU A 39 13.15 -18.17 -9.59
N TYR A 40 12.37 -19.00 -10.24
CA TYR A 40 11.29 -18.55 -11.12
C TYR A 40 10.23 -17.76 -10.37
N LEU A 41 9.84 -18.20 -9.17
CA LEU A 41 8.90 -17.45 -8.31
C LEU A 41 9.46 -16.11 -7.84
N LEU A 42 10.75 -16.05 -7.49
CA LEU A 42 11.42 -14.78 -7.15
C LEU A 42 11.45 -13.83 -8.35
N TYR A 43 11.77 -14.36 -9.53
CA TYR A 43 11.77 -13.58 -10.78
C TYR A 43 10.35 -13.06 -11.11
N ALA A 44 9.33 -13.93 -11.02
CA ALA A 44 7.94 -13.57 -11.30
C ALA A 44 7.38 -12.55 -10.30
N ARG A 45 7.91 -12.50 -9.07
CA ARG A 45 7.56 -11.49 -8.06
C ARG A 45 8.27 -10.16 -8.25
N GLY A 46 9.11 -10.01 -9.28
CA GLY A 46 9.81 -8.76 -9.56
C GLY A 46 10.91 -8.41 -8.54
N VAL A 47 11.41 -9.38 -7.76
CA VAL A 47 12.46 -9.15 -6.76
C VAL A 47 13.75 -8.61 -7.39
N PHE A 48 13.97 -8.88 -8.69
CA PHE A 48 15.12 -8.41 -9.46
C PHE A 48 14.84 -7.16 -10.29
N GLU A 49 13.62 -6.59 -10.22
CA GLU A 49 13.35 -5.31 -10.88
C GLU A 49 14.13 -4.20 -10.18
N GLN A 50 14.76 -3.35 -10.97
CA GLN A 50 15.38 -2.14 -10.42
C GLN A 50 14.28 -1.23 -9.92
N THR A 51 14.32 -0.90 -8.64
CA THR A 51 13.40 0.01 -7.99
C THR A 51 14.06 1.35 -7.72
N GLN A 52 13.25 2.39 -7.71
CA GLN A 52 13.56 3.70 -7.18
C GLN A 52 12.85 3.85 -5.85
N ARG A 53 13.53 4.40 -4.86
CA ARG A 53 12.96 4.61 -3.54
C ARG A 53 12.41 6.02 -3.40
N VAL A 54 11.22 6.12 -2.83
CA VAL A 54 10.60 7.37 -2.40
C VAL A 54 10.40 7.29 -0.90
N VAL A 55 10.78 8.34 -0.17
CA VAL A 55 10.61 8.44 1.27
C VAL A 55 9.45 9.39 1.54
N LEU A 56 8.37 8.88 2.11
CA LEU A 56 7.25 9.71 2.52
C LEU A 56 7.34 9.98 4.01
N VAL A 57 7.13 11.23 4.41
CA VAL A 57 7.18 11.67 5.80
C VAL A 57 5.79 12.07 6.24
N ALA A 58 5.36 11.54 7.36
CA ALA A 58 4.07 11.82 7.97
C ALA A 58 4.18 11.98 9.48
N ASP A 59 3.21 12.65 10.08
CA ASP A 59 3.12 12.76 11.54
C ASP A 59 2.49 11.51 12.17
N ASP A 60 1.77 10.71 11.35
CA ASP A 60 1.11 9.49 11.76
C ASP A 60 1.16 8.43 10.65
N SER A 61 1.26 7.16 11.03
CA SER A 61 1.27 6.01 10.12
C SER A 61 0.08 5.08 10.28
N GLU A 62 -0.95 5.49 11.00
CA GLU A 62 -2.13 4.67 11.21
C GLU A 62 -2.76 4.25 9.88
N GLY A 63 -2.98 2.95 9.72
CA GLY A 63 -3.52 2.36 8.50
C GLY A 63 -2.46 2.03 7.45
N ILE A 64 -1.19 2.39 7.63
CA ILE A 64 -0.10 2.02 6.71
C ILE A 64 0.50 0.68 7.15
N SER A 65 0.65 -0.23 6.21
CA SER A 65 1.29 -1.52 6.43
C SER A 65 2.37 -1.80 5.39
N ILE A 66 3.39 -2.56 5.80
CA ILE A 66 4.40 -3.06 4.87
C ILE A 66 3.71 -3.95 3.83
N GLY A 67 4.06 -3.75 2.56
CA GLY A 67 3.42 -4.44 1.44
C GLY A 67 2.20 -3.72 0.85
N MET A 68 1.75 -2.60 1.45
CA MET A 68 0.67 -1.77 0.90
C MET A 68 1.08 -1.19 -0.45
N ASP A 69 0.18 -1.27 -1.42
CA ASP A 69 0.41 -0.69 -2.74
C ASP A 69 0.20 0.83 -2.72
N MET A 70 1.13 1.56 -3.37
CA MET A 70 0.95 2.96 -3.74
C MET A 70 0.41 3.03 -5.17
N THR A 71 -0.70 3.73 -5.35
CA THR A 71 -1.38 3.84 -6.64
C THR A 71 -1.26 5.23 -7.25
N PHE A 72 -1.19 5.30 -8.57
CA PHE A 72 -1.29 6.52 -9.37
C PHE A 72 -2.45 6.35 -10.35
N ALA A 73 -3.43 7.25 -10.30
CA ALA A 73 -4.66 7.13 -11.08
C ALA A 73 -5.36 5.75 -10.96
N GLY A 74 -5.22 5.09 -9.79
CA GLY A 74 -5.77 3.75 -9.55
C GLY A 74 -4.87 2.59 -10.00
N PHE A 75 -3.74 2.86 -10.68
CA PHE A 75 -2.78 1.85 -11.10
C PHE A 75 -1.67 1.68 -10.04
N PRO A 76 -1.30 0.44 -9.65
CA PRO A 76 -0.25 0.22 -8.67
C PRO A 76 1.12 0.57 -9.28
N LEU A 77 1.80 1.58 -8.70
CA LEU A 77 3.09 2.09 -9.12
C LEU A 77 4.25 1.60 -8.25
N GLY A 78 3.98 1.42 -6.96
CA GLY A 78 4.99 1.06 -5.98
C GLY A 78 4.37 0.39 -4.77
N ARG A 79 5.25 -0.02 -3.85
CA ARG A 79 4.85 -0.73 -2.63
C ARG A 79 5.63 -0.26 -1.43
N VAL A 80 4.95 -0.14 -0.29
CA VAL A 80 5.59 0.16 0.99
C VAL A 80 6.53 -0.99 1.37
N SER A 81 7.82 -0.71 1.42
CA SER A 81 8.85 -1.67 1.79
C SER A 81 9.19 -1.62 3.27
N ARG A 82 9.11 -0.41 3.89
CA ARG A 82 9.44 -0.22 5.29
C ARG A 82 8.72 0.99 5.88
N VAL A 83 8.44 0.92 7.17
CA VAL A 83 7.93 2.03 7.98
C VAL A 83 8.88 2.20 9.17
N GLU A 84 9.40 3.40 9.38
CA GLU A 84 10.39 3.72 10.41
C GLU A 84 9.95 4.97 11.17
N LEU A 85 10.30 5.04 12.45
CA LEU A 85 10.15 6.25 13.24
C LEU A 85 11.47 7.04 13.20
N ALA A 86 11.41 8.27 12.72
CA ALA A 86 12.56 9.15 12.71
C ALA A 86 12.86 9.69 14.14
N PRO A 87 14.11 10.10 14.42
CA PRO A 87 14.45 10.72 15.71
C PRO A 87 13.66 11.98 16.03
N SER A 88 13.10 12.63 15.01
CA SER A 88 12.22 13.79 15.13
C SER A 88 10.80 13.45 15.63
N GLY A 89 10.47 12.16 15.82
CA GLY A 89 9.12 11.70 16.13
C GLY A 89 8.19 11.55 14.93
N ARG A 90 8.63 11.96 13.73
CA ARG A 90 7.86 11.77 12.49
C ARG A 90 8.07 10.36 11.93
N VAL A 91 7.08 9.85 11.21
CA VAL A 91 7.16 8.54 10.56
C VAL A 91 7.73 8.69 9.15
N ARG A 92 8.69 7.83 8.79
CA ARG A 92 9.24 7.70 7.45
C ARG A 92 8.74 6.40 6.83
N ILE A 93 8.08 6.52 5.71
CA ILE A 93 7.50 5.41 4.95
C ILE A 93 8.31 5.27 3.68
N LEU A 94 9.02 4.16 3.54
CA LEU A 94 9.83 3.87 2.37
C LEU A 94 8.98 3.12 1.35
N VAL A 95 8.87 3.68 0.16
CA VAL A 95 8.10 3.10 -0.95
C VAL A 95 9.06 2.78 -2.08
N ASP A 96 9.09 1.53 -2.49
CA ASP A 96 9.85 1.08 -3.63
C ASP A 96 8.96 1.12 -4.88
N VAL A 97 9.39 1.87 -5.88
CA VAL A 97 8.69 2.11 -7.15
C VAL A 97 9.51 1.50 -8.27
N ALA A 98 8.87 0.72 -9.16
CA ALA A 98 9.57 0.15 -10.31
C ALA A 98 10.12 1.27 -11.21
N ARG A 99 11.40 1.21 -11.61
CA ARG A 99 12.03 2.27 -12.44
C ARG A 99 11.31 2.54 -13.74
N LYS A 100 10.71 1.52 -14.32
CA LYS A 100 9.91 1.65 -15.54
C LYS A 100 8.71 2.59 -15.37
N ASP A 101 8.16 2.64 -14.16
CA ASP A 101 6.95 3.40 -13.81
C ASP A 101 7.29 4.69 -13.04
N ALA A 102 8.52 4.85 -12.58
CA ALA A 102 8.99 6.02 -11.81
C ALA A 102 8.87 7.34 -12.58
N HIS A 103 8.82 7.28 -13.93
CA HIS A 103 8.64 8.46 -14.78
C HIS A 103 7.28 9.17 -14.59
N TRP A 104 6.30 8.52 -13.97
CA TRP A 104 5.03 9.15 -13.59
C TRP A 104 5.15 10.04 -12.36
N LEU A 105 6.19 9.84 -11.54
CA LEU A 105 6.44 10.64 -10.35
C LEU A 105 7.34 11.82 -10.69
N ARG A 106 6.88 13.01 -10.36
CA ARG A 106 7.57 14.29 -10.64
C ARG A 106 7.89 14.99 -9.33
N GLU A 107 8.72 16.00 -9.38
CA GLU A 107 9.05 16.81 -8.20
C GLU A 107 7.81 17.46 -7.57
N THR A 108 6.82 17.80 -8.38
CA THR A 108 5.52 18.35 -7.97
C THR A 108 4.48 17.28 -7.60
N SER A 109 4.86 15.99 -7.58
CA SER A 109 3.93 14.93 -7.18
C SER A 109 3.53 15.08 -5.72
N VAL A 110 2.23 14.94 -5.47
CA VAL A 110 1.61 14.97 -4.14
C VAL A 110 1.23 13.56 -3.74
N PHE A 111 1.53 13.19 -2.51
CA PHE A 111 1.24 11.89 -1.95
C PHE A 111 0.17 12.02 -0.88
N THR A 112 -0.86 11.21 -0.96
CA THR A 112 -1.99 11.23 -0.02
C THR A 112 -2.26 9.86 0.56
N LEU A 113 -2.60 9.82 1.83
CA LEU A 113 -3.17 8.66 2.49
C LEU A 113 -4.66 8.90 2.68
N GLU A 114 -5.48 8.17 1.95
CA GLU A 114 -6.95 8.22 2.10
C GLU A 114 -7.39 7.10 3.04
N ARG A 115 -8.05 7.44 4.14
CA ARG A 115 -8.67 6.49 5.06
C ARG A 115 -10.15 6.36 4.73
N GLY A 116 -10.55 5.18 4.25
CA GLY A 116 -11.95 4.88 3.97
C GLY A 116 -12.72 4.46 5.22
N LEU A 117 -14.01 4.74 5.27
CA LEU A 117 -14.92 4.20 6.30
C LEU A 117 -15.01 2.67 6.25
N VAL A 118 -14.86 2.12 5.06
CA VAL A 118 -14.85 0.68 4.78
C VAL A 118 -13.73 0.40 3.78
N GLY A 119 -12.87 -0.58 4.06
CA GLY A 119 -11.82 -1.01 3.13
C GLY A 119 -10.40 -0.54 3.43
N GLY A 120 -10.16 0.06 4.60
CA GLY A 120 -8.81 0.42 5.05
C GLY A 120 -8.23 1.68 4.40
N ALA A 121 -6.93 1.90 4.61
CA ALA A 121 -6.21 3.04 4.06
C ALA A 121 -5.72 2.75 2.64
N LYS A 122 -5.60 3.80 1.82
CA LYS A 122 -5.06 3.74 0.45
C LYS A 122 -4.02 4.82 0.26
N LEU A 123 -2.83 4.42 -0.16
CA LEU A 123 -1.75 5.33 -0.50
C LEU A 123 -1.85 5.71 -1.98
N ARG A 124 -1.94 7.01 -2.27
CA ARG A 124 -2.12 7.53 -3.63
C ARG A 124 -1.10 8.60 -3.96
N ALA A 125 -0.62 8.58 -5.19
CA ALA A 125 0.20 9.63 -5.76
C ALA A 125 -0.57 10.37 -6.86
N PHE A 126 -0.38 11.68 -6.93
CA PHE A 126 -0.94 12.55 -7.95
C PHE A 126 0.17 13.42 -8.52
N THR A 127 0.18 13.63 -9.83
CA THR A 127 1.08 14.57 -10.49
C THR A 127 0.26 15.63 -11.21
N GLY A 128 0.44 16.88 -10.84
CA GLY A 128 -0.27 17.99 -11.45
C GLY A 128 0.31 18.43 -12.80
N VAL A 129 1.65 18.38 -12.92
CA VAL A 129 2.38 18.83 -14.12
C VAL A 129 3.23 17.69 -14.66
N VAL A 130 2.80 17.11 -15.77
CA VAL A 130 3.47 15.95 -16.39
C VAL A 130 4.84 16.32 -16.98
N GLY A 131 5.05 17.57 -17.35
CA GLY A 131 6.31 18.09 -17.94
C GLY A 131 7.40 18.45 -16.96
N ASP A 132 7.15 18.32 -15.66
CA ASP A 132 8.11 18.66 -14.61
C ASP A 132 9.27 17.64 -14.48
N ALA A 133 10.33 18.01 -13.74
CA ALA A 133 11.47 17.13 -13.55
C ALA A 133 11.06 15.81 -12.86
N PRO A 134 11.66 14.68 -13.26
CA PRO A 134 11.38 13.41 -12.61
C PRO A 134 11.84 13.44 -11.14
N LEU A 135 11.08 12.78 -10.28
CA LEU A 135 11.40 12.67 -8.87
C LEU A 135 12.71 11.90 -8.69
N PRO A 136 13.74 12.45 -8.02
CA PRO A 136 15.00 11.75 -7.82
C PRO A 136 14.86 10.53 -6.88
N ASP A 137 15.80 9.58 -7.03
CA ASP A 137 15.87 8.41 -6.15
C ASP A 137 16.19 8.84 -4.71
N GLY A 138 15.46 8.28 -3.74
CA GLY A 138 15.58 8.64 -2.34
C GLY A 138 14.96 9.97 -1.96
N ALA A 139 14.22 10.63 -2.87
CA ALA A 139 13.56 11.90 -2.57
C ALA A 139 12.61 11.77 -1.38
N GLU A 140 12.68 12.77 -0.49
CA GLU A 140 11.80 12.88 0.66
C GLU A 140 10.63 13.81 0.33
N ARG A 141 9.39 13.35 0.58
CA ARG A 141 8.15 14.08 0.31
C ARG A 141 7.19 13.95 1.49
N GLU A 142 6.40 14.97 1.67
CA GLU A 142 5.36 14.97 2.71
C GLU A 142 4.17 14.12 2.27
N LEU A 143 3.65 13.31 3.19
CA LEU A 143 2.45 12.52 3.01
C LEU A 143 1.27 13.27 3.61
N LEU A 144 0.35 13.69 2.76
CA LEU A 144 -0.89 14.35 3.19
C LEU A 144 -1.90 13.28 3.62
N ILE A 145 -2.40 13.39 4.83
CA ILE A 145 -3.41 12.46 5.37
C ILE A 145 -4.78 13.06 5.11
N GLY A 146 -5.54 12.43 4.22
CA GLY A 146 -6.95 12.74 3.97
C GLY A 146 -7.83 11.83 4.81
N ASP A 147 -8.38 12.35 5.90
CA ASP A 147 -9.34 11.61 6.71
C ASP A 147 -10.76 11.95 6.27
N ALA A 148 -11.43 11.01 5.58
CA ALA A 148 -12.83 11.17 5.19
C ALA A 148 -13.73 11.38 6.42
N ASN A 149 -13.33 10.83 7.58
CA ASN A 149 -14.05 11.00 8.84
C ASN A 149 -13.92 12.41 9.43
N ALA A 150 -12.79 13.10 9.19
CA ALA A 150 -12.58 14.44 9.69
C ALA A 150 -13.31 15.51 8.87
N GLN A 151 -13.71 15.20 7.64
CA GLN A 151 -14.46 16.13 6.78
C GLN A 151 -15.95 16.14 7.09
N ILE A 152 -16.51 15.01 7.52
CA ILE A 152 -17.96 14.89 7.83
C ILE A 152 -18.41 15.86 8.93
N PRO A 153 -17.71 15.99 10.09
CA PRO A 153 -18.09 16.96 11.10
C PRO A 153 -18.02 18.41 10.64
N ARG A 154 -17.04 18.76 9.79
CA ARG A 154 -16.90 20.11 9.22
C ARG A 154 -18.05 20.43 8.27
N LEU A 155 -18.39 19.51 7.35
CA LEU A 155 -19.53 19.68 6.45
C LEU A 155 -20.84 19.81 7.22
N LEU A 156 -21.02 19.06 8.31
CA LEU A 156 -22.20 19.19 9.17
C LEU A 156 -22.25 20.52 9.91
N SER A 157 -21.12 21.09 10.34
CA SER A 157 -21.09 22.44 10.91
C SER A 157 -21.43 23.50 9.88
N ASP A 158 -20.84 23.42 8.69
CA ASP A 158 -21.10 24.37 7.59
C ASP A 158 -22.58 24.37 7.18
N VAL A 159 -23.20 23.19 7.10
CA VAL A 159 -24.64 23.07 6.81
C VAL A 159 -25.49 23.69 7.93
N ARG A 160 -25.11 23.48 9.21
CA ARG A 160 -25.85 24.13 10.33
C ARG A 160 -25.75 25.62 10.31
N ASP A 161 -24.57 26.17 10.00
CA ASP A 161 -24.33 27.61 9.91
C ASP A 161 -25.09 28.22 8.73
N LEU A 162 -25.14 27.53 7.58
CA LEU A 162 -25.97 27.94 6.46
C LEU A 162 -27.46 27.95 6.83
N LEU A 163 -27.96 26.94 7.50
CA LEU A 163 -29.35 26.87 7.96
C LEU A 163 -29.67 27.96 8.99
N ALA A 164 -28.74 28.28 9.88
CA ALA A 164 -28.89 29.36 10.83
C ALA A 164 -28.96 30.72 10.12
N ASN A 165 -28.09 30.97 9.13
CA ASN A 165 -28.10 32.20 8.34
C ASN A 165 -29.38 32.35 7.51
N VAL A 166 -29.86 31.29 6.87
CA VAL A 166 -31.13 31.29 6.14
C VAL A 166 -32.30 31.61 7.07
N ARG A 167 -32.35 31.02 8.26
CA ARG A 167 -33.40 31.32 9.26
C ARG A 167 -33.36 32.76 9.72
N ALA A 168 -32.17 33.33 9.94
CA ALA A 168 -32.00 34.71 10.32
C ALA A 168 -32.50 35.68 9.23
N LEU A 169 -32.18 35.42 7.97
CA LEU A 169 -32.67 36.17 6.82
C LEU A 169 -34.19 36.10 6.69
N THR A 170 -34.77 34.91 6.79
CA THR A 170 -36.23 34.73 6.73
C THR A 170 -36.96 35.43 7.88
N ALA A 171 -36.35 35.44 9.09
CA ALA A 171 -36.92 36.20 10.22
C ALA A 171 -36.87 37.71 10.03
N GLN A 172 -35.82 38.22 9.40
CA GLN A 172 -35.72 39.67 9.04
C GLN A 172 -36.77 40.05 8.01
N ASP A 173 -36.98 39.25 6.97
CA ASP A 173 -38.01 39.49 5.96
C ASP A 173 -39.42 39.47 6.54
N ALA A 174 -39.67 38.56 7.48
CA ALA A 174 -40.96 38.52 8.20
C ALA A 174 -41.16 39.75 9.10
N SER A 175 -40.10 40.30 9.67
CA SER A 175 -40.20 41.55 10.48
C SER A 175 -40.45 42.76 9.63
N LEU A 176 -39.78 42.87 8.47
CA LEU A 176 -40.03 43.93 7.48
C LEU A 176 -41.44 43.90 6.93
N ALA A 177 -41.98 42.71 6.62
CA ALA A 177 -43.34 42.57 6.15
C ALA A 177 -44.38 43.04 7.18
N ARG A 178 -44.17 42.79 8.48
CA ARG A 178 -45.00 43.27 9.58
C ARG A 178 -44.94 44.79 9.70
N THR A 179 -43.73 45.38 9.67
CA THR A 179 -43.56 46.81 9.77
C THR A 179 -44.22 47.55 8.60
N LEU A 180 -44.16 46.97 7.38
CA LEU A 180 -44.82 47.54 6.21
C LEU A 180 -46.37 47.41 6.30
N ALA A 181 -46.87 46.33 6.92
CA ALA A 181 -48.30 46.19 7.15
C ALA A 181 -48.83 47.23 8.14
N ASP A 182 -48.10 47.47 9.25
CA ASP A 182 -48.47 48.45 10.27
C ASP A 182 -48.42 49.91 9.73
N VAL A 183 -47.54 50.21 8.77
CA VAL A 183 -47.47 51.56 8.14
C VAL A 183 -48.64 51.79 7.16
N ASN A 184 -49.24 50.76 6.61
CA ASN A 184 -50.33 50.86 5.65
C ASN A 184 -51.73 50.97 6.31
N GLU A 185 -51.79 50.83 7.66
CA GLU A 185 -53.03 50.94 8.44
C GLU A 185 -53.24 52.37 9.06
N ILE A 186 -52.32 53.31 8.83
CA ILE A 186 -52.41 54.73 9.26
C ILE A 186 -52.83 55.55 8.07
#